data_e98658adbaa34e9c577a7c756b1f6544
#
_entry.id   e98658adbaa34e9c577a7c756b1f6544
#
_cell.length_a   1.000
_cell.length_b   1.000
_cell.length_c   1.000
_cell.angle_alpha   90.00
_cell.angle_beta   90.00
_cell.angle_gamma   90.00
#
_symmetry.space_group_name_H-M   'P 1'
#
loop_
_entity.id
_entity.type
_entity.pdbx_description
1 polymer ?
#
loop_
_entity_poly.entity_id
_entity_poly.type
_entity_poly.pdbx_seq_one_letter_code
_entity_poly.pdbx_strand_id
1 'polypeptide(L)'
;MEAADRKERYRVDLELINFNEPSETRQFERGRFELYRVGPMTLGRATYEPGWRWSEHVAPTVGTASCQVEHVGLVLSGKAMAKMDDGTERLMKAGDFFYVPPGHDSWVVGDEPYVSLHILGSEGYAAASE
;
A
#
# COMPACT_ATOMS: atom_id res chain seq x y z
N MET A 1 -8.46 -25.65 19.04
CA MET A 1 -7.88 -26.01 17.78
C MET A 1 -7.26 -24.81 17.06
N GLU A 2 -7.91 -23.72 17.10
CA GLU A 2 -7.42 -22.55 16.41
C GLU A 2 -6.06 -22.11 16.87
N ALA A 3 -5.79 -22.19 18.17
CA ALA A 3 -4.49 -21.81 18.68
C ALA A 3 -3.38 -22.69 18.10
N ALA A 4 -3.65 -24.01 18.00
CA ALA A 4 -2.67 -24.92 17.43
C ALA A 4 -2.50 -24.65 15.93
N ASP A 5 -3.63 -24.38 15.24
CA ASP A 5 -3.56 -24.05 13.82
C ASP A 5 -2.78 -22.77 13.59
N ARG A 6 -2.99 -21.77 14.43
CA ARG A 6 -2.27 -20.52 14.29
C ARG A 6 -0.79 -20.72 14.47
N LYS A 7 -0.39 -21.51 15.45
CA LYS A 7 1.02 -21.81 15.64
C LYS A 7 1.59 -22.51 14.43
N GLU A 8 0.81 -23.43 13.85
CA GLU A 8 1.28 -24.12 12.67
C GLU A 8 1.46 -23.17 11.50
N ARG A 9 0.50 -22.26 11.29
CA ARG A 9 0.57 -21.32 10.17
C ARG A 9 1.65 -20.28 10.36
N TYR A 10 1.81 -19.79 11.57
CA TYR A 10 2.78 -18.73 11.83
C TYR A 10 4.06 -19.28 12.42
N ARG A 11 4.26 -20.53 12.31
CA ARG A 11 5.40 -21.21 12.82
C ARG A 11 6.46 -20.30 13.37
N VAL A 12 7.17 -20.77 14.34
CA VAL A 12 8.29 -20.04 14.90
C VAL A 12 9.58 -20.34 14.14
N ASP A 13 9.44 -20.62 12.87
CA ASP A 13 10.59 -20.83 12.00
C ASP A 13 11.16 -19.50 11.56
N LEU A 14 12.44 -19.48 11.33
CA LEU A 14 13.06 -18.31 10.72
C LEU A 14 12.61 -18.22 9.27
N GLU A 15 12.13 -17.05 8.87
CA GLU A 15 11.69 -16.82 7.50
C GLU A 15 12.46 -15.65 6.92
N LEU A 16 12.88 -15.80 5.68
CA LEU A 16 13.45 -14.70 4.91
C LEU A 16 12.79 -14.67 3.56
N ILE A 17 12.38 -13.49 3.14
CA ILE A 17 11.95 -13.27 1.77
C ILE A 17 12.71 -12.07 1.24
N ASN A 18 12.81 -11.98 -0.07
CA ASN A 18 13.60 -10.93 -0.68
C ASN A 18 12.68 -9.84 -1.23
N PHE A 19 13.09 -8.59 -1.10
CA PHE A 19 12.32 -7.45 -1.58
C PHE A 19 12.10 -7.49 -3.08
N ASN A 20 12.93 -8.25 -3.80
CA ASN A 20 12.79 -8.40 -5.25
C ASN A 20 11.92 -9.59 -5.64
N GLU A 21 11.36 -10.30 -4.66
CA GLU A 21 10.54 -11.50 -4.91
C GLU A 21 9.24 -11.41 -4.13
N PRO A 22 8.33 -10.54 -4.56
CA PRO A 22 7.07 -10.37 -3.83
C PRO A 22 6.23 -11.63 -3.85
N SER A 23 5.42 -11.79 -2.80
CA SER A 23 4.48 -12.91 -2.70
C SER A 23 3.33 -12.75 -3.70
N GLU A 24 2.97 -11.51 -3.99
CA GLU A 24 1.87 -11.18 -4.89
C GLU A 24 2.12 -9.79 -5.45
N THR A 25 1.70 -9.56 -6.70
CA THR A 25 1.79 -8.24 -7.32
C THR A 25 0.42 -7.86 -7.85
N ARG A 26 -0.06 -6.68 -7.48
CA ARG A 26 -1.31 -6.11 -8.00
C ARG A 26 -0.95 -4.97 -8.92
N GLN A 27 -1.24 -5.15 -10.20
CA GLN A 27 -0.90 -4.17 -11.22
C GLN A 27 -2.12 -3.35 -11.58
N PHE A 28 -1.91 -2.07 -11.87
CA PHE A 28 -2.95 -1.18 -12.35
C PHE A 28 -2.28 -0.13 -13.23
N GLU A 29 -3.08 0.71 -13.84
CA GLU A 29 -2.53 1.72 -14.72
C GLU A 29 -1.62 2.65 -13.93
N ARG A 30 -0.40 2.86 -14.41
CA ARG A 30 0.61 3.76 -13.86
C ARG A 30 1.13 3.33 -12.51
N GLY A 31 1.01 2.04 -12.17
CA GLY A 31 1.59 1.63 -10.91
C GLY A 31 1.39 0.18 -10.57
N ARG A 32 1.95 -0.18 -9.44
CA ARG A 32 1.78 -1.52 -8.91
C ARG A 32 1.95 -1.51 -7.40
N PHE A 33 1.39 -2.52 -6.78
CA PHE A 33 1.53 -2.72 -5.33
C PHE A 33 1.97 -4.16 -5.11
N GLU A 34 3.16 -4.32 -4.56
CA GLU A 34 3.77 -5.63 -4.34
C GLU A 34 3.62 -6.00 -2.88
N LEU A 35 3.13 -7.22 -2.63
CA LEU A 35 2.89 -7.70 -1.27
C LEU A 35 3.94 -8.71 -0.87
N TYR A 36 4.34 -8.66 0.39
CA TYR A 36 5.38 -9.50 0.96
C TYR A 36 4.84 -10.11 2.24
N ARG A 37 4.62 -11.42 2.23
CA ARG A 37 4.08 -12.12 3.40
C ARG A 37 5.22 -12.81 4.11
N VAL A 38 5.52 -12.35 5.31
CA VAL A 38 6.64 -12.85 6.08
C VAL A 38 6.22 -12.91 7.55
N GLY A 39 6.36 -14.08 8.17
CA GLY A 39 5.85 -14.29 9.52
C GLY A 39 4.36 -13.97 9.56
N PRO A 40 3.90 -13.26 10.58
CA PRO A 40 2.49 -12.89 10.69
C PRO A 40 2.15 -11.60 9.95
N MET A 41 3.09 -11.01 9.20
CA MET A 41 2.92 -9.69 8.61
C MET A 41 2.72 -9.77 7.11
N THR A 42 1.93 -8.85 6.59
CA THR A 42 1.87 -8.57 5.17
C THR A 42 2.36 -7.15 4.97
N LEU A 43 3.48 -7.03 4.29
CA LEU A 43 4.07 -5.73 3.98
C LEU A 43 3.81 -5.41 2.52
N GLY A 44 3.94 -4.15 2.15
CA GLY A 44 3.71 -3.76 0.78
C GLY A 44 4.72 -2.77 0.29
N ARG A 45 4.95 -2.78 -1.02
CA ARG A 45 5.72 -1.72 -1.68
C ARG A 45 4.87 -1.15 -2.79
N ALA A 46 4.53 0.13 -2.65
CA ALA A 46 3.83 0.87 -3.68
C ALA A 46 4.84 1.49 -4.62
N THR A 47 4.59 1.40 -5.92
CA THR A 47 5.38 2.12 -6.93
C THR A 47 4.38 2.77 -7.86
N TYR A 48 4.35 4.10 -7.86
CA TYR A 48 3.41 4.86 -8.67
C TYR A 48 4.17 5.78 -9.60
N GLU A 49 3.81 5.76 -10.87
CA GLU A 49 4.47 6.59 -11.88
C GLU A 49 3.89 8.01 -11.88
N PRO A 50 4.63 8.97 -12.41
CA PRO A 50 4.07 10.32 -12.57
C PRO A 50 2.73 10.27 -13.30
N GLY A 51 1.76 11.03 -12.81
CA GLY A 51 0.42 11.05 -13.37
C GLY A 51 -0.54 10.10 -12.70
N TRP A 52 -0.05 9.22 -11.83
CA TRP A 52 -0.92 8.30 -11.11
C TRP A 52 -1.80 9.07 -10.11
N ARG A 53 -3.07 8.67 -10.05
CA ARG A 53 -4.02 9.18 -9.06
C ARG A 53 -4.92 8.02 -8.66
N TRP A 54 -5.06 7.81 -7.35
CA TRP A 54 -5.82 6.67 -6.87
C TRP A 54 -7.25 6.65 -7.40
N SER A 55 -7.92 7.81 -7.41
CA SER A 55 -9.32 7.88 -7.83
C SER A 55 -9.52 7.58 -9.32
N GLU A 56 -8.46 7.71 -10.12
CA GLU A 56 -8.54 7.42 -11.56
C GLU A 56 -8.04 6.02 -11.90
N HIS A 57 -7.00 5.56 -11.21
CA HIS A 57 -6.28 4.36 -11.65
C HIS A 57 -6.50 3.14 -10.76
N VAL A 58 -7.01 3.33 -9.55
CA VAL A 58 -7.27 2.22 -8.62
C VAL A 58 -8.76 2.11 -8.28
N ALA A 59 -9.43 3.24 -8.11
CA ALA A 59 -10.83 3.25 -7.71
C ALA A 59 -11.73 2.38 -8.60
N PRO A 60 -11.57 2.37 -9.93
CA PRO A 60 -12.46 1.53 -10.75
C PRO A 60 -12.38 0.04 -10.40
N THR A 61 -11.20 -0.45 -9.98
CA THR A 61 -11.06 -1.84 -9.58
C THR A 61 -11.67 -2.11 -8.22
N VAL A 62 -11.48 -1.15 -7.30
CA VAL A 62 -11.91 -1.33 -5.91
C VAL A 62 -13.40 -1.08 -5.74
N GLY A 63 -13.95 -0.09 -6.46
CA GLY A 63 -15.38 0.17 -6.42
C GLY A 63 -15.81 1.21 -5.41
N THR A 64 -14.89 1.99 -4.84
CA THR A 64 -15.22 3.07 -3.91
C THR A 64 -14.74 4.40 -4.44
N ALA A 65 -15.35 5.50 -3.98
CA ALA A 65 -14.99 6.83 -4.45
C ALA A 65 -13.67 7.30 -3.88
N SER A 66 -13.34 6.87 -2.66
CA SER A 66 -12.06 7.17 -2.03
C SER A 66 -11.54 5.89 -1.40
N CYS A 67 -10.24 5.87 -1.11
CA CYS A 67 -9.61 4.68 -0.54
C CYS A 67 -10.04 4.52 0.91
N GLN A 68 -10.59 3.35 1.23
CA GLN A 68 -11.09 3.06 2.56
C GLN A 68 -10.13 2.23 3.40
N VAL A 69 -8.92 2.01 2.90
CA VAL A 69 -7.89 1.26 3.61
C VAL A 69 -7.00 2.24 4.36
N GLU A 70 -6.80 2.01 5.66
CA GLU A 70 -5.84 2.84 6.38
C GLU A 70 -4.43 2.32 6.11
N HIS A 71 -3.47 3.24 6.12
CA HIS A 71 -2.09 2.90 5.80
C HIS A 71 -1.14 3.47 6.83
N VAL A 72 -0.15 2.66 7.20
CA VAL A 72 1.03 3.12 7.94
C VAL A 72 2.24 2.72 7.12
N GLY A 73 3.13 3.65 6.86
CA GLY A 73 4.28 3.31 6.05
C GLY A 73 5.36 4.37 6.06
N LEU A 74 6.30 4.20 5.14
CA LEU A 74 7.48 5.04 5.00
C LEU A 74 7.68 5.35 3.53
N VAL A 75 7.82 6.62 3.19
CA VAL A 75 8.14 7.02 1.82
C VAL A 75 9.61 6.75 1.57
N LEU A 76 9.91 5.97 0.55
CA LEU A 76 11.29 5.63 0.19
C LEU A 76 11.84 6.61 -0.85
N SER A 77 11.04 7.02 -1.83
CA SER A 77 11.48 7.97 -2.85
C SER A 77 10.28 8.64 -3.49
N GLY A 78 10.50 9.81 -4.08
CA GLY A 78 9.46 10.57 -4.74
C GLY A 78 8.56 11.31 -3.77
N LYS A 79 7.46 11.83 -4.30
CA LYS A 79 6.50 12.63 -3.53
C LYS A 79 5.09 12.29 -3.97
N ALA A 80 4.17 12.28 -3.01
CA ALA A 80 2.76 12.10 -3.29
C ALA A 80 1.94 12.97 -2.35
N MET A 81 0.77 13.38 -2.82
CA MET A 81 -0.18 14.12 -2.00
C MET A 81 -1.25 13.16 -1.53
N ALA A 82 -1.61 13.25 -0.25
CA ALA A 82 -2.78 12.55 0.28
C ALA A 82 -3.82 13.60 0.61
N LYS A 83 -5.05 13.35 0.16
CA LYS A 83 -6.16 14.27 0.39
C LYS A 83 -7.30 13.52 1.04
N MET A 84 -7.68 13.94 2.22
CA MET A 84 -8.80 13.34 2.94
C MET A 84 -10.12 13.82 2.37
N ASP A 85 -11.19 13.07 2.62
CA ASP A 85 -12.52 13.44 2.16
C ASP A 85 -12.98 14.78 2.71
N ASP A 86 -12.43 15.20 3.87
CA ASP A 86 -12.75 16.51 4.44
C ASP A 86 -11.95 17.65 3.83
N GLY A 87 -11.09 17.37 2.85
CA GLY A 87 -10.32 18.39 2.16
C GLY A 87 -8.91 18.59 2.69
N THR A 88 -8.54 17.98 3.80
CA THR A 88 -7.19 18.10 4.34
C THR A 88 -6.19 17.46 3.37
N GLU A 89 -5.12 18.20 3.05
CA GLU A 89 -4.07 17.70 2.15
C GLU A 89 -2.73 17.73 2.85
N ARG A 90 -1.93 16.68 2.69
CA ARG A 90 -0.59 16.62 3.20
C ARG A 90 0.34 16.02 2.15
N LEU A 91 1.47 16.67 1.95
CA LEU A 91 2.50 16.16 1.04
C LEU A 91 3.35 15.13 1.79
N MET A 92 3.55 13.98 1.16
CA MET A 92 4.38 12.90 1.69
C MET A 92 5.62 12.82 0.82
N LYS A 93 6.81 12.88 1.41
CA LYS A 93 8.06 12.87 0.66
C LYS A 93 9.05 11.91 1.30
N ALA A 94 10.11 11.62 0.60
CA ALA A 94 11.11 10.64 1.02
C ALA A 94 11.56 10.88 2.45
N GLY A 95 11.53 9.83 3.25
CA GLY A 95 11.90 9.90 4.66
C GLY A 95 10.74 10.10 5.61
N ASP A 96 9.55 10.44 5.09
CA ASP A 96 8.38 10.62 5.97
C ASP A 96 7.77 9.29 6.32
N PHE A 97 7.54 9.06 7.61
CA PHE A 97 6.58 8.05 8.04
C PHE A 97 5.20 8.66 7.94
N PHE A 98 4.24 7.87 7.49
CA PHE A 98 2.88 8.40 7.34
C PHE A 98 1.86 7.47 8.01
N TYR A 99 0.77 8.07 8.44
CA TYR A 99 -0.46 7.39 8.75
C TYR A 99 -1.56 8.08 7.93
N VAL A 100 -2.24 7.31 7.09
CA VAL A 100 -3.33 7.83 6.26
C VAL A 100 -4.57 7.05 6.63
N PRO A 101 -5.58 7.70 7.25
CA PRO A 101 -6.80 6.99 7.63
C PRO A 101 -7.69 6.70 6.44
N PRO A 102 -8.72 5.86 6.61
CA PRO A 102 -9.69 5.63 5.53
C PRO A 102 -10.33 6.93 5.06
N GLY A 103 -10.73 6.98 3.80
CA GLY A 103 -11.41 8.13 3.24
C GLY A 103 -10.45 9.12 2.63
N HIS A 104 -9.59 8.65 1.74
CA HIS A 104 -8.59 9.53 1.11
C HIS A 104 -8.43 9.23 -0.36
N ASP A 105 -7.94 10.23 -1.09
CA ASP A 105 -7.39 10.11 -2.43
C ASP A 105 -5.91 10.44 -2.36
N SER A 106 -5.16 10.08 -3.37
CA SER A 106 -3.74 10.40 -3.42
C SER A 106 -3.26 10.44 -4.86
N TRP A 107 -2.18 11.19 -5.10
CA TRP A 107 -1.60 11.29 -6.44
C TRP A 107 -0.12 11.63 -6.33
N VAL A 108 0.60 11.25 -7.38
CA VAL A 108 2.04 11.52 -7.47
C VAL A 108 2.25 13.00 -7.78
N VAL A 109 3.18 13.61 -7.07
CA VAL A 109 3.56 15.00 -7.27
C VAL A 109 4.94 15.03 -7.91
N GLY A 110 5.06 15.74 -9.02
CA GLY A 110 6.33 15.84 -9.74
C GLY A 110 6.47 14.80 -10.81
N ASP A 111 7.69 14.65 -11.32
CA ASP A 111 7.96 13.80 -12.47
C ASP A 111 8.88 12.63 -12.16
N GLU A 112 8.97 12.27 -10.89
CA GLU A 112 9.67 11.06 -10.46
C GLU A 112 8.68 10.04 -9.91
N PRO A 113 8.95 8.74 -10.05
CA PRO A 113 8.09 7.74 -9.42
C PRO A 113 8.09 7.90 -7.91
N TYR A 114 6.95 7.55 -7.31
CA TYR A 114 6.79 7.54 -5.87
C TYR A 114 6.86 6.09 -5.40
N VAL A 115 7.70 5.83 -4.40
CA VAL A 115 7.86 4.49 -3.84
C VAL A 115 7.70 4.58 -2.34
N SER A 116 6.84 3.71 -1.78
CA SER A 116 6.66 3.68 -0.32
C SER A 116 6.56 2.25 0.16
N LEU A 117 6.99 2.05 1.41
CA LEU A 117 6.88 0.78 2.10
C LEU A 117 5.66 0.87 3.03
N HIS A 118 4.77 -0.11 2.95
CA HIS A 118 3.56 -0.15 3.76
C HIS A 118 3.68 -1.24 4.81
N ILE A 119 3.48 -0.87 6.06
CA ILE A 119 3.54 -1.76 7.20
C ILE A 119 2.15 -2.22 7.58
N LEU A 120 1.16 -1.33 7.47
CA LEU A 120 -0.24 -1.63 7.76
C LEU A 120 -1.07 -1.28 6.54
N GLY A 121 -2.08 -2.10 6.26
CA GLY A 121 -3.03 -1.84 5.19
C GLY A 121 -2.68 -2.48 3.86
N SER A 122 -1.65 -3.31 3.81
CA SER A 122 -1.20 -3.88 2.54
C SER A 122 -2.17 -4.90 1.97
N GLU A 123 -2.70 -5.79 2.81
CA GLU A 123 -3.49 -6.92 2.31
C GLU A 123 -4.75 -6.45 1.57
N GLY A 124 -5.41 -5.40 2.08
CA GLY A 124 -6.64 -4.90 1.47
C GLY A 124 -6.45 -3.84 0.41
N TYR A 125 -5.23 -3.38 0.18
CA TYR A 125 -5.01 -2.27 -0.74
C TYR A 125 -5.11 -2.72 -2.18
N ALA A 126 -5.82 -1.92 -2.99
CA ALA A 126 -6.00 -2.18 -4.42
C ALA A 126 -6.59 -3.56 -4.69
N ALA A 127 -7.31 -4.12 -3.72
CA ALA A 127 -7.96 -5.40 -3.89
C ALA A 127 -9.28 -5.19 -4.64
N ALA A 128 -9.59 -6.10 -5.56
CA ALA A 128 -10.83 -6.02 -6.31
C ALA A 128 -12.01 -6.18 -5.36
N SER A 129 -13.06 -5.41 -5.59
CA SER A 129 -14.27 -5.57 -4.78
C SER A 129 -15.01 -6.82 -5.22
N GLU A 130 -15.79 -7.37 -4.30
CA GLU A 130 -16.53 -8.61 -4.58
C GLU A 130 -17.97 -8.35 -4.99
#